data_26da36a3b930b52f664388b0780ae07c
#
_entry.id   26da36a3b930b52f664388b0780ae07c
#
_cell.length_a   1.000
_cell.length_b   1.000
_cell.length_c   1.000
_cell.angle_alpha   90.00
_cell.angle_beta   90.00
_cell.angle_gamma   90.00
#
_symmetry.space_group_name_H-M   'P 1'
#
loop_
_entity.id
_entity.type
_entity.pdbx_description
1 polymer ?
#
loop_
_entity_poly.entity_id
_entity_poly.type
_entity_poly.pdbx_seq_one_letter_code
_entity_poly.pdbx_strand_id
1 'polypeptide(L)'
;MLPANTHYRLGCLMNCLDALGFSASAMAEKSGVRVRHPAPLVAAIGGGGKTTLLRSLAAELRERGARVVLATTTHFMPFDGIETVSSSNKAEVEATLARDGIVCAAAPTAGRAGAAGKLGPSPIAVDELRLLADAVLVEADGSKRLPLKLHESHEPVVSANATAVVYVLGASGFGQPLASACHRAELASELLGIDPGEAAATPELAARLLAAEIERGAIAPTHIIVNQAEGDVAHAQAAAFAADLFACGIQNPVFAGSVRDHALERV
;
A
#
# COMPACT_ATOMS: atom_id res chain seq x y z
N MET A 1 -0.13 -18.08 8.17
CA MET A 1 0.71 -18.82 7.20
C MET A 1 0.05 -18.64 5.84
N LEU A 2 0.61 -17.82 4.94
CA LEU A 2 0.14 -17.73 3.56
C LEU A 2 0.48 -19.06 2.86
N PRO A 3 -0.39 -19.60 1.99
CA PRO A 3 -0.09 -20.85 1.29
C PRO A 3 1.14 -20.62 0.39
N ALA A 4 2.21 -21.35 0.68
CA ALA A 4 3.35 -21.48 -0.21
C ALA A 4 2.88 -22.26 -1.45
N ASN A 5 2.89 -21.62 -2.62
CA ASN A 5 2.63 -22.11 -3.97
C ASN A 5 1.42 -21.47 -4.67
N THR A 6 1.45 -20.16 -4.81
CA THR A 6 0.76 -19.54 -5.94
C THR A 6 1.79 -19.48 -7.08
N HIS A 7 1.71 -20.38 -8.05
CA HIS A 7 2.54 -20.32 -9.27
C HIS A 7 2.02 -19.15 -10.12
N TYR A 8 2.56 -17.95 -9.90
CA TYR A 8 2.34 -16.83 -10.81
C TYR A 8 3.05 -17.14 -12.14
N ARG A 9 2.34 -17.11 -13.23
CA ARG A 9 2.94 -17.17 -14.57
C ARG A 9 3.56 -15.81 -14.88
N LEU A 10 4.85 -15.77 -15.21
CA LEU A 10 5.50 -14.58 -15.76
C LEU A 10 4.76 -14.15 -17.03
N GLY A 11 4.46 -12.84 -17.15
CA GLY A 11 3.85 -12.27 -18.35
C GLY A 11 2.32 -12.34 -18.41
N CYS A 12 1.62 -12.67 -17.33
CA CYS A 12 0.16 -12.62 -17.28
C CYS A 12 -0.30 -11.40 -16.49
N LEU A 13 -1.07 -10.51 -17.13
CA LEU A 13 -1.71 -9.40 -16.44
C LEU A 13 -2.71 -9.93 -15.40
N MET A 14 -2.66 -9.36 -14.21
CA MET A 14 -3.54 -9.69 -13.08
C MET A 14 -4.05 -8.43 -12.39
N ASN A 15 -5.19 -8.52 -11.73
CA ASN A 15 -5.69 -7.44 -10.90
C ASN A 15 -4.90 -7.33 -9.57
N CYS A 16 -5.16 -6.29 -8.79
CA CYS A 16 -4.41 -6.02 -7.56
C CYS A 16 -4.60 -7.11 -6.50
N LEU A 17 -5.79 -7.69 -6.37
CA LEU A 17 -6.05 -8.77 -5.40
C LEU A 17 -5.29 -10.04 -5.77
N ASP A 18 -5.28 -10.41 -7.05
CA ASP A 18 -4.58 -11.60 -7.52
C ASP A 18 -3.06 -11.44 -7.36
N ALA A 19 -2.52 -10.24 -7.63
CA ALA A 19 -1.12 -9.90 -7.40
C ALA A 19 -0.71 -10.06 -5.93
N LEU A 20 -1.61 -9.74 -5.00
CA LEU A 20 -1.37 -9.89 -3.56
C LEU A 20 -1.74 -11.27 -3.01
N GLY A 21 -2.17 -12.20 -3.87
CA GLY A 21 -2.53 -13.57 -3.47
C GLY A 21 -3.82 -13.67 -2.65
N PHE A 22 -4.68 -12.64 -2.68
CA PHE A 22 -5.99 -12.69 -2.05
C PHE A 22 -6.99 -13.46 -2.91
N SER A 23 -7.01 -14.78 -2.80
CA SER A 23 -8.01 -15.60 -3.48
C SER A 23 -9.40 -15.41 -2.88
N ALA A 24 -10.44 -15.52 -3.72
CA ALA A 24 -11.85 -15.47 -3.28
C ALA A 24 -12.20 -16.53 -2.21
N SER A 25 -11.49 -17.67 -2.16
CA SER A 25 -11.64 -18.71 -1.15
C SER A 25 -11.27 -18.27 0.27
N ALA A 26 -10.32 -17.37 0.43
CA ALA A 26 -9.92 -16.88 1.75
C ALA A 26 -10.97 -15.93 2.38
N MET A 27 -11.92 -15.45 1.58
CA MET A 27 -12.92 -14.45 1.97
C MET A 27 -14.35 -14.97 2.04
N ALA A 28 -14.62 -16.18 1.58
CA ALA A 28 -15.97 -16.73 1.41
C ALA A 28 -16.17 -18.09 2.07
N GLU A 29 -15.95 -18.24 3.36
CA GLU A 29 -16.64 -19.28 4.11
C GLU A 29 -18.04 -18.78 4.49
N LYS A 30 -18.97 -18.89 3.55
CA LYS A 30 -20.41 -18.80 3.79
C LYS A 30 -20.88 -20.11 4.38
N SER A 31 -20.56 -20.41 5.62
CA SER A 31 -21.29 -21.41 6.40
C SER A 31 -21.92 -20.75 7.63
N GLY A 32 -23.16 -21.09 7.90
CA GLY A 32 -24.15 -20.40 8.74
C GLY A 32 -23.88 -20.20 10.23
N VAL A 33 -22.64 -20.26 10.68
CA VAL A 33 -22.18 -19.82 12.00
C VAL A 33 -20.96 -18.94 11.78
N ARG A 34 -21.13 -17.63 11.79
CA ARG A 34 -20.01 -16.68 11.72
C ARG A 34 -19.21 -16.75 13.03
N VAL A 35 -18.21 -17.61 13.08
CA VAL A 35 -17.07 -17.31 13.94
C VAL A 35 -16.38 -16.12 13.29
N ARG A 36 -16.49 -14.93 13.88
CA ARG A 36 -15.85 -13.72 13.37
C ARG A 36 -14.34 -13.82 13.59
N HIS A 37 -13.63 -14.40 12.63
CA HIS A 37 -12.18 -14.22 12.58
C HIS A 37 -11.90 -12.76 12.19
N PRO A 38 -10.87 -12.14 12.78
CA PRO A 38 -10.48 -10.78 12.37
C PRO A 38 -10.17 -10.75 10.87
N ALA A 39 -10.76 -9.79 10.16
CA ALA A 39 -10.55 -9.61 8.73
C ALA A 39 -9.06 -9.41 8.37
N PRO A 40 -8.61 -9.78 7.17
CA PRO A 40 -7.28 -9.42 6.69
C PRO A 40 -7.09 -7.91 6.73
N LEU A 41 -5.87 -7.50 7.12
CA LEU A 41 -5.42 -6.13 7.18
C LEU A 41 -4.29 -5.95 6.17
N VAL A 42 -4.51 -5.12 5.18
CA VAL A 42 -3.50 -4.74 4.18
C VAL A 42 -3.01 -3.33 4.48
N ALA A 43 -1.72 -3.19 4.75
CA ALA A 43 -1.09 -1.88 4.93
C ALA A 43 -0.32 -1.48 3.66
N ALA A 44 -0.61 -0.30 3.12
CA ALA A 44 0.14 0.30 2.02
C ALA A 44 1.15 1.31 2.56
N ILE A 45 2.42 1.16 2.18
CA ILE A 45 3.54 2.03 2.55
C ILE A 45 4.31 2.50 1.31
N GLY A 46 5.19 3.50 1.46
CA GLY A 46 6.01 4.00 0.37
C GLY A 46 5.44 5.21 -0.35
N GLY A 47 5.72 5.34 -1.65
CA GLY A 47 5.29 6.45 -2.52
C GLY A 47 4.39 6.00 -3.68
N GLY A 48 4.29 6.80 -4.75
CA GLY A 48 3.85 6.35 -6.07
C GLY A 48 2.43 5.81 -6.25
N GLY A 49 1.48 6.10 -5.34
CA GLY A 49 0.07 5.75 -5.58
C GLY A 49 -0.60 4.82 -4.59
N LYS A 50 -0.22 4.83 -3.31
CA LYS A 50 -0.85 4.05 -2.22
C LYS A 50 -2.38 4.22 -2.18
N THR A 51 -2.84 5.47 -2.15
CA THR A 51 -4.29 5.78 -2.12
C THR A 51 -5.02 5.19 -3.33
N THR A 52 -4.39 5.20 -4.51
CA THR A 52 -4.93 4.57 -5.71
C THR A 52 -4.99 3.05 -5.54
N LEU A 53 -3.93 2.42 -5.04
CA LEU A 53 -3.90 0.98 -4.75
C LEU A 53 -5.03 0.57 -3.80
N LEU A 54 -5.19 1.30 -2.68
CA LEU A 54 -6.24 1.00 -1.71
C LEU A 54 -7.63 1.15 -2.33
N ARG A 55 -7.84 2.16 -3.19
CA ARG A 55 -9.10 2.35 -3.91
C ARG A 55 -9.37 1.20 -4.90
N SER A 56 -8.37 0.78 -5.65
CA SER A 56 -8.49 -0.34 -6.60
C SER A 56 -8.77 -1.66 -5.88
N LEU A 57 -8.03 -1.97 -4.82
CA LEU A 57 -8.30 -3.13 -3.98
C LEU A 57 -9.71 -3.12 -3.39
N ALA A 58 -10.16 -1.96 -2.90
CA ALA A 58 -11.50 -1.83 -2.35
C ALA A 58 -12.58 -2.07 -3.40
N ALA A 59 -12.40 -1.59 -4.64
CA ALA A 59 -13.32 -1.82 -5.75
C ALA A 59 -13.39 -3.31 -6.09
N GLU A 60 -12.25 -3.96 -6.28
CA GLU A 60 -12.16 -5.40 -6.58
C GLU A 60 -12.78 -6.27 -5.49
N LEU A 61 -12.58 -5.91 -4.20
CA LEU A 61 -13.17 -6.60 -3.07
C LEU A 61 -14.70 -6.45 -3.04
N ARG A 62 -15.20 -5.24 -3.30
CA ARG A 62 -16.64 -4.97 -3.38
C ARG A 62 -17.32 -5.73 -4.51
N GLU A 63 -16.70 -5.81 -5.67
CA GLU A 63 -17.20 -6.62 -6.80
C GLU A 63 -17.35 -8.10 -6.43
N ARG A 64 -16.52 -8.58 -5.50
CA ARG A 64 -16.61 -9.94 -4.93
C ARG A 64 -17.60 -10.03 -3.75
N GLY A 65 -18.30 -8.93 -3.42
CA GLY A 65 -19.30 -8.86 -2.35
C GLY A 65 -18.72 -8.71 -0.94
N ALA A 66 -17.45 -8.35 -0.80
CA ALA A 66 -16.82 -8.11 0.49
C ALA A 66 -17.16 -6.71 1.04
N ARG A 67 -17.28 -6.59 2.36
CA ARG A 67 -17.42 -5.33 3.08
C ARG A 67 -16.03 -4.80 3.43
N VAL A 68 -15.72 -3.59 3.00
CA VAL A 68 -14.37 -3.03 3.06
C VAL A 68 -14.31 -1.77 3.91
N VAL A 69 -13.36 -1.71 4.84
CA VAL A 69 -12.99 -0.49 5.55
C VAL A 69 -11.69 0.06 4.96
N LEU A 70 -11.71 1.33 4.59
CA LEU A 70 -10.53 2.14 4.28
C LEU A 70 -10.16 2.96 5.52
N ALA A 71 -8.88 2.99 5.88
CA ALA A 71 -8.40 3.74 7.05
C ALA A 71 -6.97 4.27 6.82
N THR A 72 -6.49 5.07 7.76
CA THR A 72 -5.09 5.51 7.80
C THR A 72 -4.57 5.53 9.24
N THR A 73 -3.29 5.30 9.39
CA THR A 73 -2.56 5.54 10.65
C THR A 73 -1.82 6.88 10.66
N THR A 74 -1.86 7.61 9.53
CA THR A 74 -1.23 8.92 9.36
C THR A 74 -2.23 9.94 8.86
N HIS A 75 -2.07 10.44 7.64
CA HIS A 75 -2.99 11.41 7.02
C HIS A 75 -3.14 11.12 5.54
N PHE A 76 -4.35 11.15 5.02
CA PHE A 76 -4.64 10.97 3.60
C PHE A 76 -5.77 11.91 3.14
N MET A 77 -5.98 12.00 1.83
CA MET A 77 -7.11 12.74 1.27
C MET A 77 -8.38 11.87 1.32
N PRO A 78 -9.55 12.46 1.54
CA PRO A 78 -10.82 11.75 1.44
C PRO A 78 -10.92 10.98 0.11
N PHE A 79 -11.63 9.87 0.14
CA PHE A 79 -11.97 9.10 -1.05
C PHE A 79 -13.28 9.65 -1.64
N ASP A 80 -13.23 10.17 -2.86
CA ASP A 80 -14.42 10.66 -3.55
C ASP A 80 -15.46 9.54 -3.69
N GLY A 81 -16.71 9.82 -3.31
CA GLY A 81 -17.83 8.90 -3.39
C GLY A 81 -17.85 7.80 -2.33
N ILE A 82 -16.98 7.85 -1.32
CA ILE A 82 -16.97 6.93 -0.18
C ILE A 82 -17.30 7.69 1.09
N GLU A 83 -18.33 7.24 1.81
CA GLU A 83 -18.73 7.87 3.07
C GLU A 83 -17.63 7.74 4.12
N THR A 84 -17.39 8.84 4.84
CA THR A 84 -16.42 8.88 5.95
C THR A 84 -17.17 8.88 7.28
N VAL A 85 -16.91 7.88 8.11
CA VAL A 85 -17.35 7.79 9.50
C VAL A 85 -16.23 8.26 10.42
N SER A 86 -16.48 9.34 11.15
CA SER A 86 -15.49 10.00 12.03
C SER A 86 -15.76 9.78 13.51
N SER A 87 -16.82 9.05 13.87
CA SER A 87 -17.17 8.76 15.26
C SER A 87 -16.50 7.49 15.77
N SER A 88 -16.46 7.34 17.10
CA SER A 88 -16.05 6.09 17.75
C SER A 88 -17.17 5.04 17.80
N ASN A 89 -18.34 5.34 17.24
CA ASN A 89 -19.50 4.45 17.24
C ASN A 89 -19.38 3.37 16.17
N LYS A 90 -19.05 2.15 16.57
CA LYS A 90 -18.93 0.99 15.68
C LYS A 90 -20.22 0.70 14.91
N ALA A 91 -21.39 0.98 15.48
CA ALA A 91 -22.67 0.73 14.80
C ALA A 91 -22.85 1.61 13.56
N GLU A 92 -22.27 2.83 13.53
CA GLU A 92 -22.31 3.68 12.33
C GLU A 92 -21.45 3.08 11.21
N VAL A 93 -20.26 2.54 11.53
CA VAL A 93 -19.43 1.83 10.58
C VAL A 93 -20.16 0.60 10.04
N GLU A 94 -20.77 -0.22 10.91
CA GLU A 94 -21.52 -1.40 10.50
C GLU A 94 -22.73 -1.05 9.62
N ALA A 95 -23.47 0.01 9.96
CA ALA A 95 -24.61 0.49 9.17
C ALA A 95 -24.18 0.96 7.77
N THR A 96 -23.09 1.72 7.68
CA THR A 96 -22.55 2.17 6.39
C THR A 96 -22.05 0.99 5.56
N LEU A 97 -21.33 0.02 6.17
CA LEU A 97 -20.90 -1.19 5.49
C LEU A 97 -22.08 -2.05 5.01
N ALA A 98 -23.17 -2.12 5.77
CA ALA A 98 -24.36 -2.87 5.36
C ALA A 98 -25.08 -2.22 4.17
N ARG A 99 -25.08 -0.88 4.09
CA ARG A 99 -25.71 -0.11 3.03
C ARG A 99 -24.87 -0.05 1.76
N ASP A 100 -23.57 0.30 1.89
CA ASP A 100 -22.71 0.69 0.77
C ASP A 100 -21.63 -0.35 0.44
N GLY A 101 -21.41 -1.31 1.34
CA GLY A 101 -20.34 -2.31 1.20
C GLY A 101 -18.93 -1.75 1.43
N ILE A 102 -18.79 -0.44 1.62
CA ILE A 102 -17.51 0.23 1.84
C ILE A 102 -17.71 1.46 2.75
N VAL A 103 -16.69 1.74 3.57
CA VAL A 103 -16.64 2.95 4.41
C VAL A 103 -15.20 3.41 4.59
N CYS A 104 -15.00 4.71 4.70
CA CYS A 104 -13.76 5.30 5.16
C CYS A 104 -13.89 5.58 6.67
N ALA A 105 -13.12 4.86 7.51
CA ALA A 105 -13.04 5.12 8.94
C ALA A 105 -11.86 6.05 9.22
N ALA A 106 -12.13 7.34 9.45
CA ALA A 106 -11.09 8.35 9.62
C ALA A 106 -11.66 9.61 10.29
N ALA A 107 -10.83 10.38 10.97
CA ALA A 107 -11.24 11.63 11.61
C ALA A 107 -10.72 12.87 10.86
N PRO A 108 -11.46 14.00 10.87
CA PRO A 108 -10.93 15.25 10.36
C PRO A 108 -9.67 15.69 11.12
N THR A 109 -8.66 16.15 10.40
CA THR A 109 -7.46 16.73 11.03
C THR A 109 -7.74 18.17 11.44
N ALA A 110 -8.09 18.40 12.70
CA ALA A 110 -8.34 19.73 13.21
C ALA A 110 -7.03 20.56 13.28
N GLY A 111 -7.02 21.72 12.60
CA GLY A 111 -6.16 22.84 12.93
C GLY A 111 -4.65 22.74 12.68
N ARG A 112 -4.13 21.69 12.05
CA ARG A 112 -2.70 21.62 11.71
C ARG A 112 -2.41 22.30 10.38
N ALA A 113 -1.43 23.21 10.36
CA ALA A 113 -0.94 23.82 9.13
C ALA A 113 -0.52 22.74 8.11
N GLY A 114 -1.04 22.83 6.89
CA GLY A 114 -0.79 21.83 5.82
C GLY A 114 -1.70 20.60 5.81
N ALA A 115 -2.67 20.50 6.75
CA ALA A 115 -3.61 19.40 6.84
C ALA A 115 -5.02 19.73 6.30
N ALA A 116 -5.19 20.89 5.64
CA ALA A 116 -6.49 21.31 5.11
C ALA A 116 -7.08 20.23 4.18
N GLY A 117 -8.28 19.77 4.51
CA GLY A 117 -9.00 18.75 3.74
C GLY A 117 -8.48 17.32 3.90
N LYS A 118 -7.49 17.07 4.76
CA LYS A 118 -7.00 15.70 5.05
C LYS A 118 -7.78 15.07 6.20
N LEU A 119 -7.81 13.75 6.16
CA LEU A 119 -8.30 12.89 7.24
C LEU A 119 -7.10 12.27 7.96
N GLY A 120 -7.23 12.10 9.27
CA GLY A 120 -6.30 11.39 10.14
C GLY A 120 -6.84 10.04 10.60
N PRO A 121 -6.14 9.39 11.54
CA PRO A 121 -6.55 8.10 12.07
C PRO A 121 -7.99 8.08 12.60
N SER A 122 -8.64 6.94 12.43
CA SER A 122 -9.96 6.68 12.99
C SER A 122 -9.92 6.72 14.53
N PRO A 123 -10.99 7.20 15.20
CA PRO A 123 -11.17 7.01 16.65
C PRO A 123 -11.33 5.54 17.05
N ILE A 124 -11.72 4.66 16.11
CA ILE A 124 -11.77 3.21 16.31
C ILE A 124 -10.43 2.63 15.90
N ALA A 125 -9.80 1.85 16.76
CA ALA A 125 -8.53 1.21 16.47
C ALA A 125 -8.63 0.29 15.23
N VAL A 126 -7.58 0.26 14.41
CA VAL A 126 -7.55 -0.53 13.17
C VAL A 126 -7.88 -2.01 13.42
N ASP A 127 -7.37 -2.58 14.52
CA ASP A 127 -7.64 -3.97 14.88
C ASP A 127 -9.11 -4.23 15.30
N GLU A 128 -9.80 -3.22 15.81
CA GLU A 128 -11.24 -3.30 16.08
C GLU A 128 -12.07 -3.20 14.80
N LEU A 129 -11.63 -2.40 13.80
CA LEU A 129 -12.29 -2.32 12.50
C LEU A 129 -12.28 -3.69 11.78
N ARG A 130 -11.28 -4.53 12.01
CA ARG A 130 -11.19 -5.89 11.47
C ARG A 130 -12.33 -6.82 11.92
N LEU A 131 -12.99 -6.50 13.02
CA LEU A 131 -14.14 -7.27 13.51
C LEU A 131 -15.46 -6.86 12.85
N LEU A 132 -15.47 -5.71 12.14
CA LEU A 132 -16.67 -5.13 11.54
C LEU A 132 -16.78 -5.40 10.03
N ALA A 133 -15.67 -5.69 9.37
CA ALA A 133 -15.54 -5.79 7.93
C ALA A 133 -15.08 -7.18 7.47
N ASP A 134 -14.99 -7.38 6.18
CA ASP A 134 -14.41 -8.56 5.55
C ASP A 134 -12.97 -8.28 5.05
N ALA A 135 -12.59 -7.01 4.94
CA ALA A 135 -11.21 -6.54 4.73
C ALA A 135 -11.01 -5.13 5.29
N VAL A 136 -9.79 -4.84 5.78
CA VAL A 136 -9.36 -3.51 6.21
C VAL A 136 -8.12 -3.11 5.43
N LEU A 137 -8.18 -1.97 4.75
CA LEU A 137 -7.12 -1.43 3.91
C LEU A 137 -6.61 -0.13 4.52
N VAL A 138 -5.32 -0.04 4.80
CA VAL A 138 -4.73 1.06 5.58
C VAL A 138 -3.60 1.75 4.84
N GLU A 139 -3.66 3.07 4.72
CA GLU A 139 -2.48 3.88 4.35
C GLU A 139 -1.66 4.15 5.61
N ALA A 140 -0.44 3.57 5.67
CA ALA A 140 0.34 3.54 6.91
C ALA A 140 1.48 4.56 6.96
N ASP A 141 1.65 5.37 5.92
CA ASP A 141 2.62 6.47 5.87
C ASP A 141 2.22 7.57 4.88
N GLY A 142 2.87 8.75 4.99
CA GLY A 142 2.71 9.85 4.05
C GLY A 142 3.91 9.98 3.11
N SER A 143 3.71 10.30 1.82
CA SER A 143 4.78 10.49 0.82
C SER A 143 4.78 11.85 0.13
N LYS A 144 3.95 12.78 0.57
CA LYS A 144 3.75 14.09 -0.09
C LYS A 144 3.45 14.00 -1.59
N ARG A 145 2.83 12.90 -2.04
CA ARG A 145 2.54 12.55 -3.45
C ARG A 145 3.79 12.33 -4.31
N LEU A 146 4.97 12.16 -3.69
CA LEU A 146 6.17 11.82 -4.43
C LEU A 146 6.19 10.34 -4.79
N PRO A 147 6.82 9.98 -5.94
CA PRO A 147 6.84 8.61 -6.43
C PRO A 147 7.69 7.65 -5.57
N LEU A 148 8.72 8.16 -4.92
CA LEU A 148 9.61 7.40 -4.05
C LEU A 148 9.53 7.91 -2.61
N LYS A 149 9.93 7.06 -1.66
CA LYS A 149 9.96 7.42 -0.24
C LYS A 149 11.00 6.63 0.51
N LEU A 150 11.65 7.28 1.47
CA LEU A 150 12.42 6.68 2.56
C LEU A 150 11.74 6.96 3.91
N HIS A 151 11.99 6.12 4.91
CA HIS A 151 11.27 6.14 6.18
C HIS A 151 12.17 6.55 7.34
N GLU A 152 11.69 7.49 8.15
CA GLU A 152 12.26 7.78 9.46
C GLU A 152 11.86 6.71 10.48
N SER A 153 12.51 6.72 11.65
CA SER A 153 12.31 5.72 12.70
C SER A 153 10.89 5.65 13.27
N HIS A 154 10.07 6.68 13.08
CA HIS A 154 8.67 6.71 13.50
C HIS A 154 7.67 6.32 12.39
N GLU A 155 8.16 5.94 11.22
CA GLU A 155 7.39 5.52 10.04
C GLU A 155 7.93 4.18 9.50
N PRO A 156 7.08 3.39 8.83
CA PRO A 156 5.63 3.49 8.76
C PRO A 156 4.95 3.05 10.07
N VAL A 157 3.70 3.49 10.28
CA VAL A 157 2.89 3.05 11.43
C VAL A 157 2.01 1.88 11.00
N VAL A 158 2.57 0.69 11.02
CA VAL A 158 1.90 -0.57 10.61
C VAL A 158 1.46 -1.34 11.85
N SER A 159 0.20 -1.83 11.86
CA SER A 159 -0.26 -2.75 12.92
C SER A 159 0.55 -4.05 12.88
N ALA A 160 0.93 -4.56 14.05
CA ALA A 160 1.57 -5.87 14.18
C ALA A 160 0.69 -7.03 13.67
N ASN A 161 -0.61 -6.80 13.52
CA ASN A 161 -1.57 -7.75 12.99
C ASN A 161 -1.80 -7.61 11.48
N ALA A 162 -1.01 -6.82 10.76
CA ALA A 162 -1.10 -6.70 9.31
C ALA A 162 -0.86 -8.07 8.66
N THR A 163 -1.78 -8.47 7.79
CA THR A 163 -1.67 -9.74 7.04
C THR A 163 -0.84 -9.57 5.78
N ALA A 164 -0.78 -8.35 5.26
CA ALA A 164 0.13 -7.97 4.17
C ALA A 164 0.58 -6.52 4.34
N VAL A 165 1.84 -6.27 4.00
CA VAL A 165 2.43 -4.93 3.90
C VAL A 165 2.89 -4.75 2.46
N VAL A 166 2.28 -3.81 1.75
CA VAL A 166 2.57 -3.56 0.34
C VAL A 166 3.38 -2.28 0.22
N TYR A 167 4.62 -2.42 -0.21
CA TYR A 167 5.44 -1.27 -0.55
C TYR A 167 5.13 -0.83 -1.99
N VAL A 168 4.75 0.43 -2.16
CA VAL A 168 4.42 1.01 -3.47
C VAL A 168 5.48 2.04 -3.83
N LEU A 169 5.97 2.01 -5.06
CA LEU A 169 6.78 3.07 -5.64
C LEU A 169 6.28 3.38 -7.06
N GLY A 170 6.52 4.60 -7.51
CA GLY A 170 6.11 5.04 -8.85
C GLY A 170 7.27 5.03 -9.84
N ALA A 171 7.14 4.32 -10.95
CA ALA A 171 8.12 4.35 -12.04
C ALA A 171 8.34 5.76 -12.60
N SER A 172 7.37 6.65 -12.44
CA SER A 172 7.48 8.07 -12.80
C SER A 172 8.62 8.81 -12.05
N GLY A 173 9.15 8.23 -10.97
CA GLY A 173 10.32 8.76 -10.27
C GLY A 173 11.65 8.41 -10.93
N PHE A 174 11.69 7.37 -11.74
CA PHE A 174 12.94 6.93 -12.35
C PHE A 174 13.49 7.95 -13.35
N GLY A 175 14.79 8.20 -13.25
CA GLY A 175 15.49 9.19 -14.05
C GLY A 175 15.36 10.65 -13.56
N GLN A 176 14.52 10.91 -12.57
CA GLN A 176 14.41 12.23 -11.97
C GLN A 176 15.49 12.47 -10.89
N PRO A 177 15.83 13.76 -10.56
CA PRO A 177 16.68 14.03 -9.41
C PRO A 177 16.10 13.43 -8.13
N LEU A 178 16.91 12.70 -7.35
CA LEU A 178 16.45 11.98 -6.16
C LEU A 178 15.78 12.94 -5.15
N ALA A 179 16.36 14.12 -4.95
CA ALA A 179 15.84 15.14 -4.04
C ALA A 179 14.40 15.58 -4.36
N SER A 180 13.99 15.52 -5.63
CA SER A 180 12.64 15.90 -6.06
C SER A 180 11.68 14.72 -6.23
N ALA A 181 12.19 13.52 -6.47
CA ALA A 181 11.41 12.30 -6.68
C ALA A 181 11.11 11.54 -5.38
N CYS A 182 11.94 11.70 -4.35
CA CYS A 182 11.88 10.92 -3.13
C CYS A 182 11.47 11.78 -1.92
N HIS A 183 10.43 11.36 -1.22
CA HIS A 183 10.12 11.94 0.08
C HIS A 183 11.14 11.45 1.11
N ARG A 184 11.78 12.38 1.84
CA ARG A 184 12.89 12.14 2.77
C ARG A 184 14.16 11.65 2.06
N ALA A 185 14.44 12.24 0.89
CA ALA A 185 15.63 11.91 0.10
C ALA A 185 16.94 12.09 0.91
N GLU A 186 16.95 12.98 1.89
CA GLU A 186 18.09 13.22 2.80
C GLU A 186 18.57 11.95 3.53
N LEU A 187 17.68 10.98 3.76
CA LEU A 187 18.04 9.69 4.39
C LEU A 187 18.94 8.82 3.50
N ALA A 188 19.03 9.11 2.19
CA ALA A 188 19.93 8.38 1.28
C ALA A 188 21.41 8.55 1.69
N SER A 189 21.76 9.69 2.28
CA SER A 189 23.11 9.93 2.78
C SER A 189 23.44 9.03 3.98
N GLU A 190 22.49 8.83 4.89
CA GLU A 190 22.68 7.96 6.06
C GLU A 190 22.69 6.48 5.66
N LEU A 191 21.86 6.09 4.69
CA LEU A 191 21.71 4.72 4.25
C LEU A 191 22.87 4.23 3.40
N LEU A 192 23.29 5.01 2.43
CA LEU A 192 24.22 4.60 1.38
C LEU A 192 25.37 5.60 1.14
N GLY A 193 25.47 6.69 1.89
CA GLY A 193 26.45 7.76 1.65
C GLY A 193 26.21 8.55 0.36
N ILE A 194 24.98 8.58 -0.14
CA ILE A 194 24.61 9.21 -1.42
C ILE A 194 24.09 10.63 -1.17
N ASP A 195 24.64 11.62 -1.86
CA ASP A 195 24.09 12.98 -1.88
C ASP A 195 22.82 13.01 -2.75
N PRO A 196 21.64 13.24 -2.16
CA PRO A 196 20.40 13.29 -2.91
C PRO A 196 20.32 14.48 -3.88
N GLY A 197 21.13 15.53 -3.68
CA GLY A 197 21.20 16.68 -4.57
C GLY A 197 21.93 16.40 -5.88
N GLU A 198 22.83 15.43 -5.89
CA GLU A 198 23.65 15.07 -7.06
C GLU A 198 23.17 13.78 -7.74
N ALA A 199 22.36 12.96 -7.04
CA ALA A 199 21.94 11.66 -7.51
C ALA A 199 20.65 11.72 -8.34
N ALA A 200 20.57 10.89 -9.39
CA ALA A 200 19.31 10.57 -10.05
C ALA A 200 18.68 9.32 -9.42
N ALA A 201 17.36 9.29 -9.34
CA ALA A 201 16.58 8.15 -8.87
C ALA A 201 16.54 7.06 -9.95
N THR A 202 17.66 6.34 -10.14
CA THR A 202 17.71 5.19 -11.06
C THR A 202 17.01 3.97 -10.46
N PRO A 203 16.56 3.00 -11.27
CA PRO A 203 16.05 1.72 -10.77
C PRO A 203 17.02 1.04 -9.79
N GLU A 204 18.31 0.98 -10.12
CA GLU A 204 19.37 0.43 -9.26
C GLU A 204 19.44 1.15 -7.92
N LEU A 205 19.49 2.49 -7.92
CA LEU A 205 19.58 3.25 -6.67
C LEU A 205 18.33 3.05 -5.82
N ALA A 206 17.14 3.06 -6.42
CA ALA A 206 15.89 2.82 -5.70
C ALA A 206 15.85 1.41 -5.08
N ALA A 207 16.35 0.40 -5.79
CA ALA A 207 16.46 -0.98 -5.28
C ALA A 207 17.43 -1.07 -4.08
N ARG A 208 18.60 -0.45 -4.18
CA ARG A 208 19.59 -0.41 -3.09
C ARG A 208 19.09 0.32 -1.85
N LEU A 209 18.38 1.43 -2.03
CA LEU A 209 17.78 2.18 -0.93
C LEU A 209 16.68 1.36 -0.24
N LEU A 210 15.81 0.70 -1.01
CA LEU A 210 14.78 -0.17 -0.46
C LEU A 210 15.39 -1.36 0.28
N ALA A 211 16.40 -2.00 -0.28
CA ALA A 211 17.11 -3.11 0.37
C ALA A 211 17.72 -2.67 1.70
N ALA A 212 18.39 -1.51 1.75
CA ALA A 212 18.96 -0.97 2.98
C ALA A 212 17.90 -0.67 4.04
N GLU A 213 16.70 -0.20 3.67
CA GLU A 213 15.59 -0.01 4.62
C GLU A 213 15.06 -1.32 5.19
N ILE A 214 14.97 -2.36 4.34
CA ILE A 214 14.55 -3.71 4.77
C ILE A 214 15.60 -4.32 5.70
N GLU A 215 16.88 -4.25 5.34
CA GLU A 215 17.99 -4.81 6.11
C GLU A 215 18.12 -4.19 7.51
N ARG A 216 17.94 -2.87 7.62
CA ARG A 216 17.95 -2.20 8.93
C ARG A 216 16.65 -2.39 9.73
N GLY A 217 15.66 -3.10 9.18
CA GLY A 217 14.38 -3.36 9.83
C GLY A 217 13.45 -2.14 9.92
N ALA A 218 13.67 -1.10 9.12
CA ALA A 218 12.78 0.06 9.08
C ALA A 218 11.41 -0.31 8.49
N ILE A 219 11.39 -1.18 7.49
CA ILE A 219 10.20 -1.71 6.85
C ILE A 219 10.32 -3.21 6.62
N ALA A 220 9.17 -3.90 6.57
CA ALA A 220 9.08 -5.33 6.29
C ALA A 220 7.94 -5.62 5.30
N PRO A 221 8.08 -5.24 4.02
CA PRO A 221 7.05 -5.47 3.02
C PRO A 221 6.90 -6.97 2.74
N THR A 222 5.66 -7.40 2.45
CA THR A 222 5.37 -8.74 1.93
C THR A 222 5.31 -8.75 0.41
N HIS A 223 4.95 -7.61 -0.19
CA HIS A 223 4.80 -7.41 -1.63
C HIS A 223 5.34 -6.03 -2.00
N ILE A 224 5.84 -5.92 -3.22
CA ILE A 224 6.35 -4.67 -3.79
C ILE A 224 5.63 -4.41 -5.10
N ILE A 225 5.13 -3.17 -5.29
CA ILE A 225 4.46 -2.75 -6.51
C ILE A 225 5.20 -1.53 -7.10
N VAL A 226 5.71 -1.68 -8.31
CA VAL A 226 6.18 -0.59 -9.15
C VAL A 226 4.98 -0.10 -9.96
N ASN A 227 4.28 0.88 -9.45
CA ASN A 227 3.11 1.49 -10.09
C ASN A 227 3.54 2.53 -11.13
N GLN A 228 2.62 2.95 -12.01
CA GLN A 228 2.91 3.89 -13.09
C GLN A 228 3.97 3.35 -14.06
N ALA A 229 3.97 2.03 -14.26
CA ALA A 229 4.90 1.32 -15.14
C ALA A 229 4.21 0.93 -16.47
N GLU A 230 3.35 1.83 -16.97
CA GLU A 230 2.69 1.69 -18.26
C GLU A 230 3.67 2.02 -19.40
N GLY A 231 3.67 1.18 -20.43
CA GLY A 231 4.52 1.32 -21.63
C GLY A 231 5.92 0.73 -21.45
N ASP A 232 6.55 0.42 -22.56
CA ASP A 232 7.76 -0.42 -22.64
C ASP A 232 8.93 0.11 -21.79
N VAL A 233 9.16 1.43 -21.80
CA VAL A 233 10.29 2.05 -21.08
C VAL A 233 10.10 1.94 -19.57
N ALA A 234 8.93 2.32 -19.06
CA ALA A 234 8.64 2.27 -17.63
C ALA A 234 8.59 0.83 -17.12
N HIS A 235 8.06 -0.08 -17.93
CA HIS A 235 8.03 -1.51 -17.62
C HIS A 235 9.46 -2.10 -17.57
N ALA A 236 10.31 -1.78 -18.54
CA ALA A 236 11.70 -2.20 -18.53
C ALA A 236 12.48 -1.66 -17.33
N GLN A 237 12.21 -0.41 -16.91
CA GLN A 237 12.80 0.17 -15.70
C GLN A 237 12.31 -0.54 -14.42
N ALA A 238 11.03 -0.95 -14.37
CA ALA A 238 10.49 -1.71 -13.26
C ALA A 238 11.10 -3.13 -13.19
N ALA A 239 11.31 -3.77 -14.33
CA ALA A 239 12.02 -5.06 -14.40
C ALA A 239 13.48 -4.94 -13.96
N ALA A 240 14.18 -3.87 -14.36
CA ALA A 240 15.54 -3.58 -13.90
C ALA A 240 15.59 -3.38 -12.38
N PHE A 241 14.65 -2.58 -11.82
CA PHE A 241 14.50 -2.41 -10.37
C PHE A 241 14.32 -3.75 -9.64
N ALA A 242 13.46 -4.64 -10.16
CA ALA A 242 13.24 -5.96 -9.56
C ALA A 242 14.51 -6.84 -9.60
N ALA A 243 15.23 -6.84 -10.72
CA ALA A 243 16.49 -7.57 -10.86
C ALA A 243 17.56 -7.06 -9.88
N ASP A 244 17.72 -5.74 -9.76
CA ASP A 244 18.67 -5.11 -8.84
C ASP A 244 18.30 -5.38 -7.37
N LEU A 245 17.00 -5.34 -7.04
CA LEU A 245 16.51 -5.66 -5.70
C LEU A 245 16.78 -7.13 -5.34
N PHE A 246 16.55 -8.03 -6.29
CA PHE A 246 16.88 -9.45 -6.15
C PHE A 246 18.39 -9.66 -5.96
N ALA A 247 19.23 -8.92 -6.70
CA ALA A 247 20.69 -8.94 -6.53
C ALA A 247 21.14 -8.44 -5.15
N CYS A 248 20.38 -7.55 -4.52
CA CYS A 248 20.56 -7.16 -3.11
C CYS A 248 20.09 -8.22 -2.09
N GLY A 249 19.60 -9.38 -2.52
CA GLY A 249 19.17 -10.47 -1.64
C GLY A 249 17.69 -10.41 -1.22
N ILE A 250 16.93 -9.45 -1.71
CA ILE A 250 15.50 -9.28 -1.37
C ILE A 250 14.65 -10.17 -2.29
N GLN A 251 13.93 -11.14 -1.72
CA GLN A 251 13.17 -12.17 -2.45
C GLN A 251 11.65 -11.90 -2.50
N ASN A 252 11.24 -10.71 -2.10
CA ASN A 252 9.82 -10.34 -2.12
C ASN A 252 9.28 -10.32 -3.55
N PRO A 253 8.02 -10.76 -3.78
CA PRO A 253 7.41 -10.66 -5.10
C PRO A 253 7.28 -9.18 -5.50
N VAL A 254 7.74 -8.87 -6.71
CA VAL A 254 7.66 -7.54 -7.33
C VAL A 254 6.68 -7.60 -8.49
N PHE A 255 5.75 -6.65 -8.51
CA PHE A 255 4.75 -6.47 -9.56
C PHE A 255 4.92 -5.08 -10.18
N ALA A 256 4.73 -4.98 -11.49
CA ALA A 256 4.82 -3.73 -12.23
C ALA A 256 3.56 -3.50 -13.06
N GLY A 257 3.16 -2.25 -13.26
CA GLY A 257 2.03 -1.90 -14.12
C GLY A 257 1.23 -0.71 -13.61
N SER A 258 -0.09 -0.75 -13.83
CA SER A 258 -1.04 0.29 -13.44
C SER A 258 -2.01 -0.24 -12.39
N VAL A 259 -1.92 0.25 -11.16
CA VAL A 259 -2.91 -0.08 -10.13
C VAL A 259 -4.28 0.57 -10.44
N ARG A 260 -4.29 1.67 -11.18
CA ARG A 260 -5.52 2.35 -11.61
C ARG A 260 -6.31 1.51 -12.61
N ASP A 261 -5.60 0.88 -13.55
CA ASP A 261 -6.20 0.11 -14.64
C ASP A 261 -6.35 -1.38 -14.26
N HIS A 262 -6.07 -1.73 -13.00
CA HIS A 262 -6.12 -3.10 -12.48
C HIS A 262 -5.26 -4.06 -13.32
N ALA A 263 -4.11 -3.60 -13.77
CA ALA A 263 -3.22 -4.30 -14.69
C ALA A 263 -1.80 -4.35 -14.10
N LEU A 264 -1.49 -5.43 -13.42
CA LEU A 264 -0.18 -5.72 -12.84
C LEU A 264 0.40 -6.98 -13.45
N GLU A 265 1.71 -7.03 -13.58
CA GLU A 265 2.47 -8.18 -14.04
C GLU A 265 3.60 -8.46 -13.06
N ARG A 266 3.92 -9.71 -12.81
CA ARG A 266 5.08 -10.07 -12.00
C ARG A 266 6.36 -9.91 -12.82
N VAL A 267 7.32 -9.17 -12.30
CA VAL A 267 8.63 -8.89 -12.91
C VAL A 267 9.77 -9.52 -12.13
#